data_b3b99c8b1a7d5126596b7f16e3b0a455
#
_entry.id   b3b99c8b1a7d5126596b7f16e3b0a455
#
_cell.length_a   1.000
_cell.length_b   1.000
_cell.length_c   1.000
_cell.angle_alpha   90.00
_cell.angle_beta   90.00
_cell.angle_gamma   90.00
#
_symmetry.space_group_name_H-M   'P 1'
#
loop_
_entity.id
_entity.type
_entity.pdbx_description
1 polymer ?
#
loop_
_entity_poly.entity_id
_entity_poly.type
_entity_poly.pdbx_seq_one_letter_code
_entity_poly.pdbx_strand_id
1 'polypeptide(L)'
;MTMIKLLLAGSTLSVLLGSCIALAQQPAQQPVPPHPMTFFVTSVGIGKGGDLGGVAGADAHCQRLATATGAGNRTVGEKIWHAYLSTQPRDGERAINARDRIGPGPWYNFKGDMIAKGLADLHGDTIALARLGNNVTKLSALTEKGEIVPGLNDNPDPKDRTWAYASTHPNSNRHEMLTGSTTDGHAYSDVSVDRTCNNWTSSAEGSGQIRGNVTGAAAEVGLSDRNGGGNGSWNSAHPTGGCSQEALTRSHGVGLFYCFAVN
;
A
#
# COMPACT_ATOMS: atom_id res chain seq x y z
N MET A 1 38.02 -95.76 5.90
CA MET A 1 36.75 -95.05 6.06
C MET A 1 36.99 -93.79 6.79
N THR A 2 37.15 -92.67 6.13
CA THR A 2 37.57 -91.43 6.65
C THR A 2 36.42 -90.45 6.54
N MET A 3 35.89 -89.98 7.68
CA MET A 3 34.81 -88.99 7.72
C MET A 3 35.41 -87.61 7.57
N ILE A 4 34.95 -86.86 6.57
CA ILE A 4 35.26 -85.44 6.35
C ILE A 4 34.21 -84.62 7.11
N LYS A 5 34.66 -83.77 8.06
CA LYS A 5 33.83 -82.79 8.72
C LYS A 5 33.79 -81.49 7.91
N LEU A 6 32.62 -81.08 7.53
CA LEU A 6 32.36 -79.85 6.81
C LEU A 6 32.15 -78.72 7.84
N LEU A 7 33.00 -77.72 7.81
CA LEU A 7 32.89 -76.46 8.63
C LEU A 7 32.06 -75.48 7.81
N LEU A 8 30.90 -75.10 8.33
CA LEU A 8 30.11 -73.95 7.83
C LEU A 8 30.60 -72.62 8.49
N ALA A 9 31.18 -71.77 7.68
CA ALA A 9 31.50 -70.40 8.07
C ALA A 9 30.27 -69.52 7.87
N GLY A 10 29.68 -69.03 8.97
CA GLY A 10 28.60 -68.05 8.94
C GLY A 10 29.14 -66.63 8.80
N SER A 11 28.85 -66.01 7.67
CA SER A 11 29.15 -64.58 7.46
C SER A 11 27.98 -63.71 8.00
N THR A 12 28.25 -62.97 9.08
CA THR A 12 27.32 -61.95 9.60
C THR A 12 27.47 -60.66 8.80
N LEU A 13 26.41 -60.34 8.02
CA LEU A 13 26.32 -59.08 7.28
C LEU A 13 25.83 -57.99 8.22
N SER A 14 26.75 -57.09 8.65
CA SER A 14 26.41 -55.93 9.43
C SER A 14 25.86 -54.82 8.55
N VAL A 15 24.53 -54.58 8.63
CA VAL A 15 23.85 -53.46 7.95
C VAL A 15 24.11 -52.20 8.79
N LEU A 16 24.98 -51.32 8.26
CA LEU A 16 25.17 -49.95 8.79
C LEU A 16 24.00 -49.06 8.32
N LEU A 17 23.05 -48.80 9.21
CA LEU A 17 21.99 -47.81 9.01
C LEU A 17 22.63 -46.42 9.15
N GLY A 18 22.97 -45.81 8.02
CA GLY A 18 23.39 -44.40 7.96
C GLY A 18 22.20 -43.48 8.22
N SER A 19 22.14 -42.86 9.42
CA SER A 19 21.17 -41.79 9.72
C SER A 19 21.55 -40.56 8.92
N CYS A 20 20.83 -40.27 7.84
CA CYS A 20 20.90 -38.98 7.16
C CYS A 20 20.25 -37.90 8.09
N ILE A 21 21.07 -37.15 8.79
CA ILE A 21 20.63 -35.93 9.48
C ILE A 21 20.37 -34.89 8.39
N ALA A 22 19.10 -34.64 8.06
CA ALA A 22 18.70 -33.53 7.23
C ALA A 22 19.02 -32.23 8.00
N LEU A 23 20.08 -31.54 7.61
CA LEU A 23 20.33 -30.17 8.04
C LEU A 23 19.20 -29.29 7.51
N ALA A 24 18.28 -28.92 8.39
CA ALA A 24 17.28 -27.91 8.07
C ALA A 24 18.02 -26.61 7.78
N GLN A 25 18.01 -26.18 6.51
CA GLN A 25 18.51 -24.87 6.12
C GLN A 25 17.68 -23.82 6.83
N GLN A 26 18.31 -23.05 7.73
CA GLN A 26 17.69 -21.85 8.27
C GLN A 26 17.36 -20.91 7.12
N PRO A 27 16.12 -20.33 7.08
CA PRO A 27 15.80 -19.35 6.07
C PRO A 27 16.82 -18.22 6.15
N ALA A 28 17.38 -17.86 5.00
CA ALA A 28 18.35 -16.77 4.90
C ALA A 28 17.73 -15.50 5.50
N GLN A 29 18.35 -14.98 6.55
CA GLN A 29 17.94 -13.71 7.16
C GLN A 29 18.08 -12.62 6.10
N GLN A 30 16.98 -11.96 5.75
CA GLN A 30 17.04 -10.83 4.84
C GLN A 30 17.91 -9.73 5.46
N PRO A 31 18.74 -9.05 4.67
CA PRO A 31 19.54 -7.94 5.16
C PRO A 31 18.63 -6.90 5.83
N VAL A 32 19.00 -6.43 7.02
CA VAL A 32 18.28 -5.35 7.69
C VAL A 32 18.39 -4.10 6.82
N PRO A 33 17.29 -3.45 6.43
CA PRO A 33 17.33 -2.24 5.63
C PRO A 33 18.17 -1.14 6.32
N PRO A 34 18.89 -0.29 5.58
CA PRO A 34 19.74 0.76 6.15
C PRO A 34 18.94 1.82 6.92
N HIS A 35 17.66 1.97 6.61
CA HIS A 35 16.73 2.87 7.27
C HIS A 35 15.46 2.15 7.66
N PRO A 36 14.91 2.39 8.87
CA PRO A 36 13.62 1.85 9.26
C PRO A 36 12.51 2.41 8.36
N MET A 37 11.51 1.58 8.06
CA MET A 37 10.35 2.02 7.29
C MET A 37 9.63 3.17 7.99
N THR A 38 9.33 4.22 7.22
CA THR A 38 8.56 5.40 7.64
C THR A 38 7.49 5.80 6.62
N PHE A 39 7.34 5.01 5.57
CA PHE A 39 6.32 5.15 4.53
C PHE A 39 5.90 3.77 4.03
N PHE A 40 4.59 3.58 3.81
CA PHE A 40 4.07 2.44 3.08
C PHE A 40 2.70 2.74 2.46
N VAL A 41 2.30 1.89 1.50
CA VAL A 41 0.92 1.78 1.00
C VAL A 41 0.23 0.69 1.79
N THR A 42 -1.01 0.90 2.23
CA THR A 42 -1.76 -0.16 2.93
C THR A 42 -1.92 -1.39 2.03
N SER A 43 -1.57 -2.59 2.53
CA SER A 43 -1.75 -3.85 1.76
C SER A 43 -3.22 -4.24 1.63
N VAL A 44 -4.07 -3.68 2.49
CA VAL A 44 -5.52 -3.93 2.54
C VAL A 44 -6.24 -2.66 2.97
N GLY A 45 -7.39 -2.38 2.35
CA GLY A 45 -8.30 -1.33 2.79
C GLY A 45 -9.09 -1.75 4.04
N ILE A 46 -9.87 -0.82 4.60
CA ILE A 46 -10.75 -1.10 5.75
C ILE A 46 -11.94 -1.99 5.36
N GLY A 47 -12.27 -2.07 4.05
CA GLY A 47 -13.34 -2.91 3.53
C GLY A 47 -14.73 -2.27 3.55
N LYS A 48 -14.77 -0.95 3.79
CA LYS A 48 -16.00 -0.13 3.79
C LYS A 48 -15.94 1.00 2.76
N GLY A 49 -15.18 0.80 1.69
CA GLY A 49 -14.96 1.84 0.69
C GLY A 49 -14.27 3.07 1.28
N GLY A 50 -14.87 4.24 1.08
CA GLY A 50 -14.41 5.53 1.61
C GLY A 50 -14.83 5.82 3.06
N ASP A 51 -15.65 4.97 3.68
CA ASP A 51 -15.90 5.04 5.13
C ASP A 51 -14.73 4.42 5.89
N LEU A 52 -13.78 5.26 6.24
CA LEU A 52 -12.58 4.87 6.98
C LEU A 52 -12.75 5.07 8.51
N GLY A 53 -13.92 5.56 8.96
CA GLY A 53 -14.12 6.03 10.32
C GLY A 53 -13.48 7.41 10.56
N GLY A 54 -13.48 8.25 9.53
CA GLY A 54 -12.78 9.54 9.51
C GLY A 54 -11.26 9.38 9.41
N VAL A 55 -10.53 10.48 9.52
CA VAL A 55 -9.06 10.46 9.52
C VAL A 55 -8.50 9.67 10.70
N ALA A 56 -9.17 9.69 11.84
CA ALA A 56 -8.74 8.93 13.03
C ALA A 56 -8.81 7.42 12.82
N GLY A 57 -9.86 6.93 12.14
CA GLY A 57 -9.98 5.52 11.78
C GLY A 57 -8.92 5.09 10.78
N ALA A 58 -8.59 5.95 9.80
CA ALA A 58 -7.51 5.71 8.85
C ALA A 58 -6.13 5.68 9.54
N ASP A 59 -5.86 6.59 10.49
CA ASP A 59 -4.62 6.58 11.27
C ASP A 59 -4.49 5.31 12.10
N ALA A 60 -5.57 4.90 12.77
CA ALA A 60 -5.60 3.64 13.52
C ALA A 60 -5.34 2.42 12.61
N HIS A 61 -5.79 2.47 11.34
CA HIS A 61 -5.49 1.42 10.37
C HIS A 61 -4.01 1.41 9.98
N CYS A 62 -3.40 2.58 9.68
CA CYS A 62 -1.97 2.71 9.45
C CYS A 62 -1.16 2.16 10.63
N GLN A 63 -1.51 2.57 11.85
CA GLN A 63 -0.85 2.12 13.07
C GLN A 63 -0.94 0.60 13.25
N ARG A 64 -2.12 0.02 13.01
CA ARG A 64 -2.32 -1.43 13.13
C ARG A 64 -1.48 -2.21 12.13
N LEU A 65 -1.43 -1.77 10.85
CA LEU A 65 -0.63 -2.43 9.82
C LEU A 65 0.86 -2.31 10.12
N ALA A 66 1.34 -1.13 10.50
CA ALA A 66 2.73 -0.92 10.89
C ALA A 66 3.12 -1.80 12.10
N THR A 67 2.26 -1.92 13.10
CA THR A 67 2.50 -2.76 14.27
C THR A 67 2.53 -4.25 13.92
N ALA A 68 1.68 -4.69 13.00
CA ALA A 68 1.62 -6.08 12.57
C ALA A 68 2.90 -6.55 11.85
N THR A 69 3.61 -5.64 11.14
CA THR A 69 4.90 -5.95 10.50
C THR A 69 6.06 -6.00 11.50
N GLY A 70 5.85 -5.47 12.67
CA GLY A 70 6.89 -5.21 13.68
C GLY A 70 7.39 -6.41 14.45
N ALA A 71 6.97 -7.65 14.18
CA ALA A 71 7.53 -8.84 14.83
C ALA A 71 9.04 -9.01 14.57
N GLY A 72 9.60 -8.33 13.56
CA GLY A 72 11.04 -8.27 13.26
C GLY A 72 11.65 -6.86 13.35
N ASN A 73 10.85 -5.80 13.47
CA ASN A 73 11.33 -4.42 13.51
C ASN A 73 10.48 -3.57 14.47
N ARG A 74 10.75 -3.67 15.75
CA ARG A 74 10.04 -2.96 16.83
C ARG A 74 9.94 -1.46 16.60
N THR A 75 10.97 -0.85 15.99
CA THR A 75 11.02 0.60 15.75
C THR A 75 9.93 1.09 14.79
N VAL A 76 9.43 0.23 13.91
CA VAL A 76 8.34 0.59 12.98
C VAL A 76 6.99 0.68 13.69
N GLY A 77 6.69 -0.29 14.56
CA GLY A 77 5.44 -0.32 15.33
C GLY A 77 5.36 0.73 16.45
N GLU A 78 6.50 1.20 16.94
CA GLU A 78 6.59 2.22 17.99
C GLU A 78 6.44 3.66 17.46
N LYS A 79 6.55 3.85 16.13
CA LYS A 79 6.30 5.15 15.50
C LYS A 79 4.81 5.47 15.48
N ILE A 80 4.49 6.77 15.49
CA ILE A 80 3.12 7.24 15.26
C ILE A 80 2.89 7.32 13.77
N TRP A 81 1.82 6.68 13.30
CA TRP A 81 1.50 6.58 11.88
C TRP A 81 0.22 7.32 11.54
N HIS A 82 0.30 8.20 10.54
CA HIS A 82 -0.85 8.90 10.00
C HIS A 82 -1.11 8.54 8.54
N ALA A 83 -2.38 8.48 8.18
CA ALA A 83 -2.82 8.37 6.80
C ALA A 83 -2.63 9.71 6.07
N TYR A 84 -2.18 9.67 4.83
CA TYR A 84 -2.09 10.83 3.95
C TYR A 84 -3.47 11.15 3.38
N LEU A 85 -4.27 11.86 4.16
CA LEU A 85 -5.65 12.19 3.81
C LEU A 85 -5.94 13.66 4.14
N SER A 86 -6.52 14.39 3.18
CA SER A 86 -7.14 15.69 3.44
C SER A 86 -8.62 15.53 3.81
N THR A 87 -9.18 16.54 4.46
CA THR A 87 -10.62 16.71 4.64
C THR A 87 -11.07 18.05 4.06
N GLN A 88 -12.35 18.15 3.71
CA GLN A 88 -12.94 19.43 3.28
C GLN A 88 -13.61 20.15 4.46
N PRO A 89 -13.74 21.48 4.42
CA PRO A 89 -14.51 22.21 5.43
C PRO A 89 -15.96 21.68 5.46
N ARG A 90 -16.45 21.35 6.63
CA ARG A 90 -17.81 20.80 6.79
C ARG A 90 -18.33 21.04 8.20
N ASP A 91 -19.59 21.40 8.32
CA ASP A 91 -20.30 21.52 9.61
C ASP A 91 -19.59 22.42 10.63
N GLY A 92 -18.92 23.47 10.17
CA GLY A 92 -18.12 24.38 11.01
C GLY A 92 -16.70 23.92 11.29
N GLU A 93 -16.34 22.67 10.93
CA GLU A 93 -14.98 22.15 11.03
C GLU A 93 -14.11 22.70 9.89
N ARG A 94 -12.86 23.02 10.22
CA ARG A 94 -11.86 23.43 9.21
C ARG A 94 -11.36 22.24 8.43
N ALA A 95 -10.97 22.51 7.19
CA ALA A 95 -10.24 21.52 6.39
C ALA A 95 -8.94 21.11 7.06
N ILE A 96 -8.56 19.85 6.86
CA ILE A 96 -7.27 19.29 7.22
C ILE A 96 -6.50 19.05 5.92
N ASN A 97 -5.25 19.50 5.84
CA ASN A 97 -4.38 19.21 4.71
C ASN A 97 -3.61 17.90 4.99
N ALA A 98 -3.53 17.01 4.02
CA ALA A 98 -2.78 15.78 4.16
C ALA A 98 -1.29 16.04 4.47
N ARG A 99 -0.69 17.04 3.80
CA ARG A 99 0.72 17.41 4.00
C ARG A 99 1.05 17.83 5.43
N ASP A 100 0.10 18.45 6.13
CA ASP A 100 0.33 18.96 7.50
C ASP A 100 0.24 17.85 8.56
N ARG A 101 -0.18 16.64 8.17
CA ARG A 101 -0.41 15.52 9.08
C ARG A 101 0.74 14.52 9.13
N ILE A 102 1.63 14.51 8.16
CA ILE A 102 2.58 13.42 7.95
C ILE A 102 3.98 13.67 8.52
N GLY A 103 4.19 14.78 9.21
CA GLY A 103 5.49 15.15 9.78
C GLY A 103 6.48 15.71 8.74
N PRO A 104 7.74 15.92 9.13
CA PRO A 104 8.72 16.60 8.30
C PRO A 104 9.50 15.69 7.34
N GLY A 105 9.48 14.36 7.53
CA GLY A 105 10.36 13.41 6.84
C GLY A 105 11.76 13.33 7.47
N PRO A 106 12.76 12.71 6.83
CA PRO A 106 12.65 11.97 5.58
C PRO A 106 11.86 10.66 5.70
N TRP A 107 11.31 10.19 4.58
CA TRP A 107 10.54 8.95 4.56
C TRP A 107 11.20 7.88 3.72
N TYR A 108 11.13 6.64 4.21
CA TYR A 108 11.73 5.45 3.62
C TYR A 108 10.71 4.33 3.51
N ASN A 109 10.75 3.57 2.42
CA ASN A 109 9.89 2.42 2.21
C ASN A 109 10.36 1.19 3.02
N PHE A 110 9.68 0.06 2.84
CA PHE A 110 10.01 -1.21 3.50
C PHE A 110 11.45 -1.68 3.24
N LYS A 111 12.04 -1.38 2.07
CA LYS A 111 13.40 -1.74 1.72
C LYS A 111 14.46 -0.74 2.21
N GLY A 112 14.03 0.36 2.82
CA GLY A 112 14.92 1.46 3.22
C GLY A 112 15.27 2.42 2.09
N ASP A 113 14.58 2.35 0.94
CA ASP A 113 14.76 3.31 -0.14
C ASP A 113 14.05 4.61 0.23
N MET A 114 14.72 5.74 0.00
CA MET A 114 14.16 7.06 0.28
C MET A 114 13.00 7.38 -0.66
N ILE A 115 11.86 7.77 -0.09
CA ILE A 115 10.68 8.24 -0.82
C ILE A 115 10.76 9.75 -1.07
N ALA A 116 11.10 10.52 -0.05
CA ALA A 116 11.32 11.95 -0.11
C ALA A 116 12.11 12.43 1.11
N LYS A 117 12.85 13.53 0.93
CA LYS A 117 13.66 14.15 1.99
C LYS A 117 12.83 14.93 2.99
N GLY A 118 11.64 15.38 2.58
CA GLY A 118 10.74 16.20 3.39
C GLY A 118 9.55 16.68 2.57
N LEU A 119 8.71 17.52 3.17
CA LEU A 119 7.46 18.00 2.58
C LEU A 119 7.64 18.69 1.22
N ALA A 120 8.63 19.57 1.10
CA ALA A 120 8.89 20.29 -0.14
C ALA A 120 9.31 19.36 -1.29
N ASP A 121 10.12 18.35 -0.98
CA ASP A 121 10.55 17.33 -1.94
C ASP A 121 9.39 16.41 -2.33
N LEU A 122 8.59 15.98 -1.34
CA LEU A 122 7.43 15.12 -1.57
C LEU A 122 6.38 15.76 -2.48
N HIS A 123 6.12 17.07 -2.33
CA HIS A 123 5.07 17.79 -3.06
C HIS A 123 5.59 18.59 -4.25
N GLY A 124 6.92 18.71 -4.42
CA GLY A 124 7.50 19.48 -5.52
C GLY A 124 7.28 20.99 -5.36
N ASP A 125 7.44 21.53 -4.15
CA ASP A 125 7.11 22.91 -3.81
C ASP A 125 7.94 23.98 -4.57
N THR A 126 8.97 23.55 -5.29
CA THR A 126 9.74 24.42 -6.22
C THR A 126 9.78 23.80 -7.60
N ILE A 127 10.03 24.63 -8.64
CA ILE A 127 10.16 24.15 -10.03
C ILE A 127 11.26 23.09 -10.14
N ALA A 128 12.36 23.23 -9.43
CA ALA A 128 13.44 22.27 -9.43
C ALA A 128 13.01 20.94 -8.80
N LEU A 129 12.35 20.96 -7.64
CA LEU A 129 11.83 19.77 -6.97
C LEU A 129 10.70 19.11 -7.77
N ALA A 130 9.79 19.91 -8.35
CA ALA A 130 8.73 19.39 -9.20
C ALA A 130 9.26 18.66 -10.45
N ARG A 131 10.37 19.11 -11.02
CA ARG A 131 11.03 18.47 -12.16
C ARG A 131 11.75 17.18 -11.77
N LEU A 132 12.39 17.14 -10.61
CA LEU A 132 13.02 15.92 -10.09
C LEU A 132 12.00 14.90 -9.68
N GLY A 133 10.88 15.36 -9.07
CA GLY A 133 9.85 14.52 -8.51
C GLY A 133 10.30 13.80 -7.24
N ASN A 134 9.34 13.35 -6.46
CA ASN A 134 9.59 12.41 -5.37
C ASN A 134 9.74 10.98 -5.89
N ASN A 135 10.12 10.04 -5.04
CA ASN A 135 10.32 8.64 -5.39
C ASN A 135 9.08 7.76 -5.10
N VAL A 136 7.88 8.31 -5.12
CA VAL A 136 6.65 7.49 -5.11
C VAL A 136 6.44 6.93 -6.51
N THR A 137 6.77 5.69 -6.72
CA THR A 137 6.67 4.97 -8.00
C THR A 137 6.16 3.55 -7.74
N LYS A 138 5.79 2.82 -8.78
CA LYS A 138 5.38 1.41 -8.66
C LYS A 138 6.37 0.55 -7.86
N LEU A 139 7.68 0.77 -8.03
CA LEU A 139 8.71 -0.07 -7.40
C LEU A 139 9.06 0.37 -5.97
N SER A 140 8.74 1.59 -5.60
CA SER A 140 9.07 2.17 -4.30
C SER A 140 7.86 2.38 -3.38
N ALA A 141 6.65 2.53 -3.94
CA ALA A 141 5.40 2.60 -3.18
C ALA A 141 4.98 1.18 -2.72
N LEU A 142 5.78 0.62 -1.82
CA LEU A 142 5.60 -0.73 -1.30
C LEU A 142 4.58 -0.75 -0.15
N THR A 143 3.94 -1.90 0.04
CA THR A 143 3.10 -2.14 1.21
C THR A 143 3.95 -2.24 2.48
N GLU A 144 3.30 -2.27 3.64
CA GLU A 144 3.96 -2.52 4.92
C GLU A 144 4.65 -3.89 4.98
N LYS A 145 4.36 -4.79 4.03
CA LYS A 145 4.98 -6.11 3.88
C LYS A 145 6.10 -6.14 2.85
N GLY A 146 6.37 -4.99 2.20
CA GLY A 146 7.36 -4.91 1.12
C GLY A 146 6.88 -5.41 -0.23
N GLU A 147 5.57 -5.61 -0.41
CA GLU A 147 4.96 -6.07 -1.65
C GLU A 147 4.67 -4.88 -2.58
N ILE A 148 4.74 -5.13 -3.88
CA ILE A 148 4.33 -4.15 -4.91
C ILE A 148 2.82 -4.21 -5.05
N VAL A 149 2.16 -3.05 -5.02
CA VAL A 149 0.74 -2.95 -5.35
C VAL A 149 0.57 -3.11 -6.87
N PRO A 150 -0.30 -4.02 -7.34
CA PRO A 150 -0.54 -4.17 -8.77
C PRO A 150 -1.01 -2.86 -9.42
N GLY A 151 -0.32 -2.45 -10.47
CA GLY A 151 -0.61 -1.22 -11.23
C GLY A 151 -1.29 -1.49 -12.57
N LEU A 152 -1.46 -0.43 -13.36
CA LEU A 152 -2.19 -0.47 -14.62
C LEU A 152 -1.68 -1.53 -15.62
N ASN A 153 -0.36 -1.77 -15.62
CA ASN A 153 0.28 -2.70 -16.55
C ASN A 153 0.39 -4.13 -16.01
N ASP A 154 -0.09 -4.39 -14.80
CA ASP A 154 -0.03 -5.73 -14.19
C ASP A 154 -1.30 -6.54 -14.40
N ASN A 155 -2.25 -6.02 -15.16
CA ASN A 155 -3.42 -6.78 -15.53
C ASN A 155 -2.98 -7.99 -16.39
N PRO A 156 -3.23 -9.23 -15.94
CA PRO A 156 -2.80 -10.43 -16.66
C PRO A 156 -3.47 -10.59 -18.03
N ASP A 157 -4.64 -9.98 -18.26
CA ASP A 157 -5.25 -9.88 -19.58
C ASP A 157 -5.31 -8.42 -20.04
N PRO A 158 -4.44 -8.01 -21.00
CA PRO A 158 -4.48 -6.66 -21.57
C PRO A 158 -5.78 -6.29 -22.26
N LYS A 159 -6.60 -7.29 -22.63
CA LYS A 159 -7.89 -7.10 -23.31
C LYS A 159 -9.02 -6.88 -22.31
N ASP A 160 -8.89 -7.41 -21.10
CA ASP A 160 -9.90 -7.28 -20.06
C ASP A 160 -9.47 -6.22 -19.02
N ARG A 161 -9.66 -4.97 -19.39
CA ARG A 161 -9.49 -3.81 -18.49
C ARG A 161 -10.79 -3.46 -17.76
N THR A 162 -11.74 -4.39 -17.72
CA THR A 162 -13.03 -4.14 -17.09
C THR A 162 -12.91 -4.28 -15.57
N TRP A 163 -13.73 -3.51 -14.85
CA TRP A 163 -13.83 -3.62 -13.40
C TRP A 163 -14.31 -5.00 -12.94
N ALA A 164 -15.10 -5.71 -13.79
CA ALA A 164 -15.54 -7.06 -13.51
C ALA A 164 -14.36 -8.03 -13.33
N TYR A 165 -13.31 -7.85 -14.11
CA TYR A 165 -12.08 -8.61 -13.96
C TYR A 165 -11.35 -8.21 -12.67
N ALA A 166 -11.22 -6.93 -12.40
CA ALA A 166 -10.55 -6.42 -11.21
C ALA A 166 -11.17 -6.92 -9.90
N SER A 167 -12.51 -7.05 -9.85
CA SER A 167 -13.24 -7.50 -8.67
C SER A 167 -13.00 -8.98 -8.34
N THR A 168 -12.64 -9.80 -9.32
CA THR A 168 -12.47 -11.26 -9.17
C THR A 168 -11.00 -11.71 -9.16
N HIS A 169 -10.06 -10.84 -9.54
CA HIS A 169 -8.65 -11.18 -9.67
C HIS A 169 -7.79 -10.35 -8.70
N PRO A 170 -7.22 -10.95 -7.65
CA PRO A 170 -6.47 -10.24 -6.62
C PRO A 170 -5.20 -9.54 -7.12
N ASN A 171 -4.69 -9.96 -8.28
CA ASN A 171 -3.51 -9.37 -8.92
C ASN A 171 -3.86 -8.33 -10.00
N SER A 172 -5.12 -7.88 -10.08
CA SER A 172 -5.52 -6.82 -10.98
C SER A 172 -5.07 -5.45 -10.49
N ASN A 173 -5.15 -4.46 -11.40
CA ASN A 173 -4.83 -3.07 -11.08
C ASN A 173 -5.54 -2.56 -9.81
N ARG A 174 -4.76 -2.05 -8.86
CA ARG A 174 -5.22 -1.47 -7.58
C ARG A 174 -4.47 -0.20 -7.23
N HIS A 175 -4.01 0.53 -8.23
CA HIS A 175 -3.06 1.63 -8.08
C HIS A 175 -3.67 2.91 -7.51
N GLU A 176 -4.99 3.02 -7.38
CA GLU A 176 -5.65 4.19 -6.84
C GLU A 176 -5.61 4.22 -5.31
N MET A 177 -4.99 5.27 -4.79
CA MET A 177 -4.86 5.54 -3.37
C MET A 177 -5.77 6.68 -2.98
N LEU A 178 -6.61 6.50 -1.96
CA LEU A 178 -7.42 7.56 -1.39
C LEU A 178 -6.51 8.65 -0.80
N THR A 179 -6.79 9.92 -1.12
CA THR A 179 -6.00 11.06 -0.63
C THR A 179 -6.85 12.28 -0.27
N GLY A 180 -7.89 12.57 -1.07
CA GLY A 180 -8.69 13.78 -0.91
C GLY A 180 -7.91 15.08 -1.07
N SER A 181 -6.74 15.04 -1.72
CA SER A 181 -5.76 16.12 -1.76
C SER A 181 -5.56 16.69 -3.15
N THR A 182 -5.20 17.96 -3.22
CA THR A 182 -4.57 18.59 -4.38
C THR A 182 -3.13 18.09 -4.55
N THR A 183 -2.49 18.39 -5.67
CA THR A 183 -1.13 17.94 -5.98
C THR A 183 -0.07 18.43 -4.99
N ASP A 184 -0.31 19.57 -4.35
CA ASP A 184 0.56 20.14 -3.33
C ASP A 184 0.20 19.67 -1.90
N GLY A 185 -0.74 18.72 -1.77
CA GLY A 185 -1.11 18.09 -0.50
C GLY A 185 -2.09 18.89 0.36
N HIS A 186 -2.70 19.95 -0.20
CA HIS A 186 -3.73 20.72 0.49
C HIS A 186 -5.13 20.11 0.26
N ALA A 187 -6.05 20.50 1.12
CA ALA A 187 -7.46 20.22 0.96
C ALA A 187 -8.06 21.01 -0.22
N TYR A 188 -9.07 20.43 -0.87
CA TYR A 188 -9.89 21.19 -1.81
C TYR A 188 -10.72 22.22 -1.07
N SER A 189 -10.67 23.48 -1.51
CA SER A 189 -11.46 24.59 -0.94
C SER A 189 -12.89 24.61 -1.48
N ASP A 190 -13.12 24.07 -2.70
CA ASP A 190 -14.44 23.95 -3.29
C ASP A 190 -15.18 22.79 -2.63
N VAL A 191 -16.23 23.10 -1.87
CA VAL A 191 -17.08 22.16 -1.17
C VAL A 191 -18.34 21.78 -1.97
N SER A 192 -18.53 22.33 -3.17
CA SER A 192 -19.64 21.97 -4.05
C SER A 192 -19.50 20.52 -4.57
N VAL A 193 -18.29 20.01 -4.58
CA VAL A 193 -17.97 18.64 -4.97
C VAL A 193 -17.30 17.93 -3.79
N ASP A 194 -17.85 16.83 -3.36
CA ASP A 194 -17.21 15.98 -2.34
C ASP A 194 -15.99 15.28 -2.95
N ARG A 195 -14.83 15.48 -2.33
CA ARG A 195 -13.52 14.90 -2.71
C ARG A 195 -12.95 13.99 -1.63
N THR A 196 -13.73 13.73 -0.59
CA THR A 196 -13.24 13.10 0.63
C THR A 196 -14.19 12.03 1.19
N CYS A 197 -15.17 11.59 0.40
CA CYS A 197 -16.20 10.66 0.90
C CYS A 197 -16.80 11.12 2.23
N ASN A 198 -17.29 12.38 2.27
CA ASN A 198 -17.82 13.00 3.48
C ASN A 198 -16.80 12.99 4.64
N ASN A 199 -15.59 13.45 4.36
CA ASN A 199 -14.47 13.42 5.32
C ASN A 199 -14.20 12.01 5.87
N TRP A 200 -14.23 11.02 4.97
CA TRP A 200 -13.91 9.60 5.22
C TRP A 200 -14.91 8.89 6.14
N THR A 201 -16.18 9.31 6.06
CA THR A 201 -17.27 8.70 6.83
C THR A 201 -18.41 8.18 5.96
N SER A 202 -18.22 8.12 4.64
CA SER A 202 -19.26 7.70 3.70
C SER A 202 -18.81 6.54 2.82
N SER A 203 -19.71 5.59 2.63
CA SER A 203 -19.65 4.51 1.65
C SER A 203 -20.76 4.62 0.60
N ALA A 204 -21.24 5.85 0.31
CA ALA A 204 -22.29 6.07 -0.67
C ALA A 204 -21.84 5.73 -2.11
N GLU A 205 -22.75 5.25 -2.93
CA GLU A 205 -22.43 4.76 -4.29
C GLU A 205 -21.89 5.86 -5.23
N GLY A 206 -22.35 7.12 -5.08
CA GLY A 206 -21.94 8.21 -5.95
C GLY A 206 -22.57 8.16 -7.35
N SER A 207 -22.00 8.94 -8.31
CA SER A 207 -22.51 9.05 -9.68
C SER A 207 -22.02 7.94 -10.62
N GLY A 208 -21.04 7.15 -10.21
CA GLY A 208 -20.37 6.16 -11.07
C GLY A 208 -19.39 6.76 -12.09
N GLN A 209 -19.25 8.10 -12.16
CA GLN A 209 -18.36 8.78 -13.10
C GLN A 209 -17.02 9.09 -12.44
N ILE A 210 -15.92 8.67 -13.07
CA ILE A 210 -14.55 8.92 -12.60
C ILE A 210 -13.86 10.06 -13.35
N ARG A 211 -14.51 10.63 -14.36
CA ARG A 211 -14.00 11.76 -15.19
C ARG A 211 -15.15 12.69 -15.56
N GLY A 212 -14.82 13.96 -15.79
CA GLY A 212 -15.81 14.99 -16.13
C GLY A 212 -16.52 15.54 -14.88
N ASN A 213 -17.80 15.83 -14.99
CA ASN A 213 -18.59 16.38 -13.88
C ASN A 213 -19.00 15.26 -12.91
N VAL A 214 -18.10 14.89 -12.01
CA VAL A 214 -18.43 13.99 -10.91
C VAL A 214 -19.38 14.72 -9.96
N THR A 215 -20.52 14.13 -9.69
CA THR A 215 -21.53 14.64 -8.76
C THR A 215 -21.80 13.64 -7.65
N GLY A 216 -22.11 14.15 -6.47
CA GLY A 216 -22.38 13.32 -5.30
C GLY A 216 -21.10 12.88 -4.56
N ALA A 217 -21.20 11.77 -3.86
CA ALA A 217 -20.10 11.25 -3.03
C ALA A 217 -18.93 10.75 -3.89
N ALA A 218 -17.74 11.24 -3.63
CA ALA A 218 -16.50 10.84 -4.30
C ALA A 218 -15.30 11.10 -3.41
N ALA A 219 -14.16 10.54 -3.78
CA ALA A 219 -12.85 10.85 -3.20
C ALA A 219 -11.86 11.20 -4.30
N GLU A 220 -10.98 12.15 -4.06
CA GLU A 220 -9.80 12.30 -4.90
C GLU A 220 -8.82 11.19 -4.61
N VAL A 221 -8.22 10.62 -5.67
CA VAL A 221 -7.21 9.57 -5.57
C VAL A 221 -5.91 9.99 -6.24
N GLY A 222 -4.81 9.42 -5.76
CA GLY A 222 -3.52 9.41 -6.43
C GLY A 222 -3.21 8.03 -7.00
N LEU A 223 -2.20 7.94 -7.87
CA LEU A 223 -1.77 6.71 -8.53
C LEU A 223 -0.41 6.29 -8.00
N SER A 224 -0.35 5.18 -7.26
CA SER A 224 0.90 4.70 -6.64
C SER A 224 1.98 4.33 -7.66
N ASP A 225 1.59 3.92 -8.86
CA ASP A 225 2.48 3.62 -10.00
C ASP A 225 2.67 4.80 -10.97
N ARG A 226 1.99 5.92 -10.74
CA ARG A 226 1.93 7.11 -11.62
C ARG A 226 1.56 6.81 -13.06
N ASN A 227 0.93 5.68 -13.32
CA ASN A 227 0.56 5.24 -14.65
C ASN A 227 -0.96 5.36 -14.83
N GLY A 228 -1.40 6.31 -15.59
CA GLY A 228 -2.83 6.57 -15.77
C GLY A 228 -3.13 7.76 -16.65
N GLY A 229 -3.06 7.56 -17.97
CA GLY A 229 -3.79 8.37 -18.94
C GLY A 229 -3.59 9.88 -18.90
N GLY A 230 -2.39 10.38 -18.70
CA GLY A 230 -2.04 11.81 -18.79
C GLY A 230 -2.05 12.56 -17.46
N ASN A 231 -2.45 11.94 -16.36
CA ASN A 231 -2.38 12.52 -15.04
C ASN A 231 -1.75 11.53 -14.05
N GLY A 232 -0.44 11.44 -14.09
CA GLY A 232 0.37 10.52 -13.28
C GLY A 232 0.67 11.04 -11.86
N SER A 233 -0.20 11.84 -11.25
CA SER A 233 0.01 12.33 -9.89
C SER A 233 -0.13 11.20 -8.88
N TRP A 234 0.83 11.11 -7.97
CA TRP A 234 0.79 10.12 -6.90
C TRP A 234 -0.31 10.40 -5.86
N ASN A 235 -0.74 11.66 -5.73
CA ASN A 235 -1.67 12.10 -4.68
C ASN A 235 -2.93 12.83 -5.19
N SER A 236 -3.01 13.19 -6.47
CA SER A 236 -4.15 13.94 -7.03
C SER A 236 -4.26 13.66 -8.51
N ALA A 237 -4.90 12.58 -8.88
CA ALA A 237 -5.03 12.13 -10.28
C ALA A 237 -6.43 12.36 -10.83
N HIS A 238 -7.44 11.92 -10.14
CA HIS A 238 -8.85 12.05 -10.51
C HIS A 238 -9.78 11.65 -9.34
N PRO A 239 -11.04 12.06 -9.36
CA PRO A 239 -12.03 11.58 -8.41
C PRO A 239 -12.45 10.13 -8.69
N THR A 240 -12.89 9.42 -7.64
CA THR A 240 -13.57 8.13 -7.76
C THR A 240 -15.00 8.29 -8.29
N GLY A 241 -15.60 7.20 -8.77
CA GLY A 241 -17.01 7.20 -9.19
C GLY A 241 -18.01 7.17 -8.03
N GLY A 242 -17.54 7.00 -6.81
CA GLY A 242 -18.31 6.93 -5.59
C GLY A 242 -17.45 6.52 -4.42
N CYS A 243 -18.06 6.34 -3.25
CA CYS A 243 -17.38 5.98 -2.00
C CYS A 243 -17.66 4.55 -1.54
N SER A 244 -18.56 3.81 -2.21
CA SER A 244 -18.78 2.40 -1.89
C SER A 244 -17.57 1.55 -2.24
N GLN A 245 -17.42 0.38 -1.61
CA GLN A 245 -16.33 -0.55 -1.92
C GLN A 245 -16.38 -0.97 -3.39
N GLU A 246 -17.59 -1.16 -3.94
CA GLU A 246 -17.83 -1.49 -5.34
C GLU A 246 -17.43 -0.36 -6.28
N ALA A 247 -17.78 0.88 -5.94
CA ALA A 247 -17.42 2.06 -6.72
C ALA A 247 -15.88 2.24 -6.78
N LEU A 248 -15.19 2.08 -5.65
CA LEU A 248 -13.72 2.12 -5.61
C LEU A 248 -13.09 0.98 -6.43
N THR A 249 -13.67 -0.22 -6.37
CA THR A 249 -13.17 -1.36 -7.16
C THR A 249 -13.35 -1.14 -8.66
N ARG A 250 -14.47 -0.53 -9.09
CA ARG A 250 -14.72 -0.18 -10.50
C ARG A 250 -13.71 0.84 -11.04
N SER A 251 -13.21 1.72 -10.19
CA SER A 251 -12.21 2.73 -10.59
C SER A 251 -10.76 2.28 -10.41
N HIS A 252 -10.51 1.00 -10.12
CA HIS A 252 -9.19 0.42 -9.91
C HIS A 252 -8.52 0.79 -8.58
N GLY A 253 -9.31 1.18 -7.58
CA GLY A 253 -8.94 1.22 -6.17
C GLY A 253 -9.53 0.03 -5.42
N VAL A 254 -9.22 -0.10 -4.17
CA VAL A 254 -9.90 -1.00 -3.23
C VAL A 254 -9.94 -0.38 -1.83
N GLY A 255 -9.87 0.95 -1.78
CA GLY A 255 -9.81 1.69 -0.53
C GLY A 255 -8.44 1.69 0.13
N LEU A 256 -7.36 1.58 -0.67
CA LEU A 256 -5.99 1.71 -0.18
C LEU A 256 -5.60 3.18 -0.02
N PHE A 257 -4.61 3.45 0.83
CA PHE A 257 -4.06 4.79 1.04
C PHE A 257 -2.62 4.73 1.55
N TYR A 258 -1.94 5.87 1.53
CA TYR A 258 -0.57 6.01 2.01
C TYR A 258 -0.53 6.23 3.51
N CYS A 259 0.46 5.65 4.17
CA CYS A 259 0.76 5.82 5.59
C CYS A 259 2.17 6.37 5.77
N PHE A 260 2.30 7.37 6.64
CA PHE A 260 3.57 8.03 6.96
C PHE A 260 3.80 8.03 8.47
N ALA A 261 5.03 7.76 8.89
CA ALA A 261 5.43 7.97 10.27
C ALA A 261 5.70 9.46 10.50
N VAL A 262 5.22 10.00 11.62
CA VAL A 262 5.29 11.43 11.95
C VAL A 262 6.40 11.77 12.95
N ASN A 263 7.07 10.75 13.53
CA ASN A 263 8.15 10.86 14.52
C ASN A 263 9.35 9.96 14.17
#